data_6da17d23d81e0dc3d90f39a9c153266f
#
_entry.id   6da17d23d81e0dc3d90f39a9c153266f
#
_cell.length_a   1.000
_cell.length_b   1.000
_cell.length_c   1.000
_cell.angle_alpha   90.00
_cell.angle_beta   90.00
_cell.angle_gamma   90.00
#
_symmetry.space_group_name_H-M   'P 1'
#
loop_
_entity.id
_entity.type
_entity.pdbx_description
1 polymer ?
#
loop_
_entity_poly.entity_id
_entity_poly.type
_entity_poly.pdbx_seq_one_letter_code
_entity_poly.pdbx_strand_id
1 'polypeptide(L)' 'MDEEKLNISIRKFLKGVGINSQRIIEKRIRDIVENDKNADLSKVKVTMQITSTELQIDEKIDGQIDID' A
#
# COMPACT_ATOMS: atom_id res chain seq x y z
N MET A 1 8.15 15.65 24.02
CA MET A 1 7.75 14.54 23.13
C MET A 1 8.67 13.36 23.36
N ASP A 2 8.11 12.18 23.43
CA ASP A 2 8.88 10.94 23.58
C ASP A 2 9.12 10.37 22.17
N GLU A 3 10.34 10.51 21.68
CA GLU A 3 10.69 10.09 20.31
C GLU A 3 10.66 8.59 20.13
N GLU A 4 10.99 7.83 21.15
CA GLU A 4 10.93 6.37 21.06
C GLU A 4 9.48 5.90 20.92
N LYS A 5 8.59 6.46 21.72
CA LYS A 5 7.17 6.15 21.67
C LYS A 5 6.57 6.54 20.32
N LEU A 6 6.96 7.69 19.78
CA LEU A 6 6.53 8.14 18.47
C LEU A 6 6.95 7.15 17.40
N ASN A 7 8.21 6.74 17.41
CA ASN A 7 8.75 5.82 16.41
C ASN A 7 8.01 4.48 16.45
N ILE A 8 7.79 3.94 17.63
CA ILE A 8 7.08 2.67 17.80
C ILE A 8 5.64 2.78 17.28
N SER A 9 4.98 3.88 17.59
CA SER A 9 3.60 4.12 17.19
C SER A 9 3.47 4.21 15.67
N ILE A 10 4.38 4.94 15.02
CA ILE A 10 4.39 5.06 13.55
C ILE A 10 4.61 3.70 12.91
N ARG A 11 5.59 2.95 13.38
CA ARG A 11 5.91 1.64 12.82
C ARG A 11 4.75 0.65 12.97
N LYS A 12 4.09 0.68 14.11
CA LYS A 12 2.95 -0.19 14.37
C LYS A 12 1.81 0.11 13.39
N PHE A 13 1.53 1.40 13.18
CA PHE A 13 0.53 1.83 12.22
C PHE A 13 0.88 1.37 10.82
N LEU A 14 2.12 1.63 10.39
CA LEU A 14 2.56 1.29 9.04
C LEU A 14 2.60 -0.22 8.80
N LYS A 15 2.89 -1.00 9.83
CA LYS A 15 2.82 -2.46 9.73
C LYS A 15 1.40 -2.91 9.39
N GLY A 16 0.41 -2.35 10.08
CA GLY A 16 -0.98 -2.66 9.80
C GLY A 16 -1.41 -2.22 8.40
N VAL A 17 -0.99 -1.02 8.00
CA VAL A 17 -1.25 -0.51 6.64
C VAL A 17 -0.64 -1.44 5.60
N GLY A 18 0.60 -1.87 5.82
CA GLY A 18 1.28 -2.77 4.88
C GLY A 18 0.58 -4.10 4.74
N ILE A 19 0.19 -4.72 5.86
CA ILE A 19 -0.50 -6.00 5.84
C ILE A 19 -1.86 -5.88 5.14
N ASN A 20 -2.63 -4.87 5.47
CA ASN A 20 -3.95 -4.67 4.87
C ASN A 20 -3.85 -4.33 3.39
N SER A 21 -2.91 -3.47 3.03
CA SER A 21 -2.70 -3.08 1.64
C SER A 21 -2.25 -4.27 0.79
N GLN A 22 -1.38 -5.12 1.33
CA GLN A 22 -0.94 -6.31 0.63
C GLN A 22 -2.11 -7.23 0.30
N ARG A 23 -3.01 -7.44 1.26
CA ARG A 23 -4.19 -8.28 1.05
C ARG A 23 -5.10 -7.73 -0.04
N ILE A 24 -5.31 -6.42 -0.02
CA ILE A 24 -6.15 -5.75 -1.03
C ILE A 24 -5.57 -5.93 -2.42
N ILE A 25 -4.26 -5.67 -2.56
CA ILE A 25 -3.57 -5.77 -3.84
C ILE A 25 -3.56 -7.21 -4.35
N GLU A 26 -3.19 -8.16 -3.49
CA GLU A 26 -3.13 -9.58 -3.87
C GLU A 26 -4.49 -10.10 -4.34
N LYS A 27 -5.53 -9.78 -3.58
CA LYS A 27 -6.88 -10.24 -3.92
C LYS A 27 -7.30 -9.70 -5.28
N ARG A 28 -7.04 -8.43 -5.54
CA ARG A 28 -7.46 -7.83 -6.82
C ARG A 28 -6.67 -8.40 -8.00
N ILE A 29 -5.39 -8.62 -7.81
CA ILE A 29 -4.55 -9.23 -8.86
C ILE A 29 -5.05 -10.64 -9.18
N ARG A 30 -5.34 -11.45 -8.16
CA ARG A 30 -5.86 -12.80 -8.37
C ARG A 30 -7.20 -12.78 -9.08
N ASP A 31 -8.11 -11.88 -8.68
CA ASP A 31 -9.40 -11.75 -9.33
C ASP A 31 -9.28 -11.44 -10.82
N ILE A 32 -8.36 -10.51 -11.16
CA ILE A 32 -8.15 -10.14 -12.56
C ILE A 32 -7.56 -11.29 -13.36
N VAL A 33 -6.54 -11.95 -12.82
CA VAL A 33 -5.87 -13.07 -13.49
C VAL A 33 -6.83 -14.25 -13.70
N GLU A 34 -7.69 -14.52 -12.73
CA GLU A 34 -8.66 -15.61 -12.84
C GLU A 34 -9.77 -15.32 -13.85
N ASN A 35 -10.19 -14.06 -13.95
CA ASN A 35 -11.31 -13.68 -14.80
C ASN A 35 -10.91 -13.21 -16.18
N ASP A 36 -9.66 -12.82 -16.38
CA ASP A 36 -9.15 -12.35 -17.69
C ASP A 36 -7.76 -12.91 -17.93
N LYS A 37 -7.71 -14.02 -18.65
CA LYS A 37 -6.44 -14.71 -18.94
C LYS A 37 -5.56 -13.94 -19.91
N ASN A 38 -6.11 -12.92 -20.56
CA ASN A 38 -5.36 -12.08 -21.49
C ASN A 38 -4.83 -10.81 -20.85
N ALA A 39 -5.12 -10.59 -19.54
CA ALA A 39 -4.64 -9.41 -18.84
C ALA A 39 -3.12 -9.47 -18.70
N ASP A 40 -2.46 -8.38 -19.06
CA ASP A 40 -1.01 -8.24 -18.88
C ASP A 40 -0.74 -7.53 -17.58
N LEU A 41 -0.42 -8.30 -16.55
CA LEU A 41 -0.12 -7.78 -15.22
C LEU A 41 1.32 -8.03 -14.82
N SER A 42 2.24 -8.07 -15.79
CA SER A 42 3.65 -8.28 -15.45
C SER A 42 4.20 -7.17 -14.57
N LYS A 43 3.73 -5.94 -14.78
CA LYS A 43 4.11 -4.79 -13.97
C LYS A 43 2.88 -3.94 -13.67
N VAL A 44 2.67 -3.65 -12.40
CA VAL A 44 1.51 -2.90 -11.95
C VAL A 44 1.96 -1.66 -11.18
N LYS A 45 1.41 -0.51 -11.55
CA LYS A 45 1.65 0.74 -10.83
C LYS A 45 0.66 0.88 -9.69
N VAL A 46 1.14 1.28 -8.54
CA VAL A 46 0.31 1.49 -7.36
C VAL A 46 0.68 2.82 -6.74
N THR A 47 -0.33 3.57 -6.31
CA THR A 47 -0.13 4.83 -5.59
C THR A 47 -0.77 4.71 -4.22
N MET A 48 -0.02 5.06 -3.19
CA MET A 48 -0.52 5.17 -1.83
C MET A 48 -0.63 6.63 -1.46
N GLN A 49 -1.69 6.99 -0.75
CA GLN A 49 -1.91 8.37 -0.33
C GLN A 49 -1.97 8.46 1.19
N ILE A 50 -1.25 9.42 1.75
CA ILE A 50 -1.26 9.69 3.18
C ILE A 50 -1.91 11.05 3.39
N THR A 51 -3.02 11.07 4.10
CA THR A 51 -3.68 12.32 4.45
C THR A 51 -3.85 12.41 5.96
N SER A 52 -3.64 13.60 6.50
CA SER A 52 -3.91 13.90 7.90
C SER A 52 -4.24 15.37 8.05
N THR A 53 -5.41 15.66 8.58
CA THR A 53 -5.81 17.03 8.87
C THR A 53 -4.95 17.63 9.97
N GLU A 54 -4.69 16.85 11.02
CA GLU A 54 -3.92 17.30 12.17
C GLU A 54 -2.47 17.60 11.83
N LEU A 55 -1.88 16.80 10.93
CA LEU A 55 -0.49 17.00 10.51
C LEU A 55 -0.36 17.89 9.27
N GLN A 56 -1.49 18.24 8.67
CA GLN A 56 -1.54 19.06 7.46
C GLN A 56 -0.70 18.45 6.34
N ILE A 57 -0.86 17.15 6.13
CA ILE A 57 -0.18 16.45 5.06
C ILE A 57 -1.18 15.83 4.08
N ASP A 58 -0.77 15.80 2.82
CA ASP A 58 -1.47 15.13 1.73
C ASP A 58 -0.40 14.74 0.73
N GLU A 59 0.13 13.53 0.89
CA GLU A 59 1.27 13.05 0.12
C GLU A 59 0.92 11.76 -0.59
N LYS A 60 1.45 11.61 -1.80
CA LYS A 60 1.30 10.38 -2.58
C LYS A 60 2.64 9.71 -2.75
N ILE A 61 2.65 8.40 -2.60
CA ILE A 61 3.84 7.59 -2.78
C ILE A 61 3.56 6.60 -3.91
N ASP A 62 4.31 6.71 -4.98
CA ASP A 62 4.15 5.86 -6.15
C ASP A 62 5.11 4.69 -6.07
N GLY A 63 4.65 3.54 -6.51
CA GLY A 63 5.46 2.35 -6.57
C GLY A 63 5.06 1.45 -7.72
N GLN A 64 5.85 0.42 -7.93
CA GLN A 64 5.60 -0.57 -8.95
C GLN A 64 5.72 -1.96 -8.36
N ILE A 65 4.79 -2.82 -8.72
CA ILE A 65 4.80 -4.21 -8.29
C ILE A 65 5.11 -5.07 -9.51
N ASP A 66 6.10 -5.93 -9.36
CA ASP A 66 6.51 -6.87 -10.39
C ASP A 66 5.85 -8.22 -10.10
N ILE A 67 5.13 -8.74 -11.06
CA ILE A 67 4.41 -10.00 -10.90
C ILE A 67 5.18 -11.14 -11.59
N ASP A 68 5.86 -10.83 -12.66
CA ASP A 68 6.69 -11.80 -13.41
C ASP A 68 8.16 -11.40 -13.45
#